data_65a9e0d145e0b243d606a0b462dedd66
#
_entry.id   65a9e0d145e0b243d606a0b462dedd66
#
_cell.length_a   1.000
_cell.length_b   1.000
_cell.length_c   1.000
_cell.angle_alpha   90.00
_cell.angle_beta   90.00
_cell.angle_gamma   90.00
#
_symmetry.space_group_name_H-M   'P 1'
#
loop_
_entity.id
_entity.type
_entity.pdbx_description
1 polymer ?
#
loop_
_entity_poly.entity_id
_entity_poly.type
_entity_poly.pdbx_seq_one_letter_code
_entity_poly.pdbx_strand_id
1 'polypeptide(L)'
;MNEQAFFQLSQDAVSRLAERYGTPLLVLSLEQIEKNYDILRTHIPQMRIHYAMKANPDLRILETMIDKNADFDVASDGEIRTLASLGVPGEKMIYANPIKTEAGLKACVDAGVTRMTFDSESEICKIAKWVPHATVLLRLRIDNPKAHVDLNKKFGAPREKALSLMRLARQAGLDMAGIAFHVGSQVTTADSYLHAFDVVHELLEEAKNEGFDLPIMDIGGGFPIPETGVHYNLTAILDQIAARLREDFSDKIIWSEPGRYMAGTAQNLITKVIGVNERNGQVWYFLDDGIYGTFSGVIFDQWDYKLISFKEGEKIPATFAGPSCDSLDIMFRGKMTEPLEVD
;
A
#
# COMPACT_ATOMS: atom_id res chain seq x y z
N MET A 1 -1.42 20.70 12.63
CA MET A 1 -0.37 20.65 11.60
C MET A 1 -0.48 19.29 10.95
N ASN A 2 -0.45 19.20 9.62
CA ASN A 2 -0.42 17.88 8.96
C ASN A 2 0.92 17.22 9.32
N GLU A 3 0.91 16.23 10.20
CA GLU A 3 2.12 15.51 10.64
C GLU A 3 2.80 14.75 9.50
N GLN A 4 2.08 14.51 8.40
CA GLN A 4 2.59 13.86 7.22
C GLN A 4 2.81 14.87 6.09
N ALA A 5 4.08 15.09 5.75
CA ALA A 5 4.49 15.88 4.59
C ALA A 5 5.32 15.01 3.64
N PHE A 6 5.32 15.33 2.36
CA PHE A 6 6.27 14.74 1.43
C PHE A 6 7.70 15.14 1.81
N PHE A 7 8.61 14.19 1.73
CA PHE A 7 10.03 14.46 1.63
C PHE A 7 10.29 15.45 0.48
N GLN A 8 11.10 16.46 0.71
CA GLN A 8 11.40 17.48 -0.31
C GLN A 8 12.91 17.69 -0.42
N LEU A 9 13.38 17.75 -1.66
CA LEU A 9 14.75 18.13 -1.98
C LEU A 9 14.84 19.65 -2.18
N SER A 10 15.92 20.27 -1.70
CA SER A 10 16.26 21.65 -2.06
C SER A 10 16.77 21.73 -3.50
N GLN A 11 16.70 22.91 -4.11
CA GLN A 11 17.24 23.14 -5.46
C GLN A 11 18.69 22.70 -5.58
N ASP A 12 19.55 23.09 -4.62
CA ASP A 12 20.96 22.69 -4.60
C ASP A 12 21.15 21.18 -4.53
N ALA A 13 20.30 20.47 -3.78
CA ALA A 13 20.36 19.01 -3.72
C ALA A 13 19.96 18.39 -5.06
N VAL A 14 18.90 18.90 -5.69
CA VAL A 14 18.46 18.44 -7.03
C VAL A 14 19.57 18.62 -8.05
N SER A 15 20.19 19.82 -8.13
CA SER A 15 21.27 20.12 -9.08
C SER A 15 22.46 19.16 -8.87
N ARG A 16 22.96 19.03 -7.63
CA ARG A 16 24.09 18.14 -7.33
C ARG A 16 23.80 16.67 -7.64
N LEU A 17 22.58 16.20 -7.37
CA LEU A 17 22.20 14.81 -7.65
C LEU A 17 22.06 14.56 -9.14
N ALA A 18 21.44 15.48 -9.89
CA ALA A 18 21.32 15.40 -11.34
C ALA A 18 22.71 15.41 -12.04
N GLU A 19 23.61 16.31 -11.62
CA GLU A 19 24.98 16.35 -12.14
C GLU A 19 25.76 15.07 -11.87
N ARG A 20 25.59 14.49 -10.68
CA ARG A 20 26.35 13.31 -10.27
C ARG A 20 25.84 12.01 -10.87
N TYR A 21 24.54 11.84 -10.96
CA TYR A 21 23.90 10.57 -11.29
C TYR A 21 23.11 10.60 -12.60
N GLY A 22 22.87 11.77 -13.18
CA GLY A 22 21.99 11.96 -14.32
C GLY A 22 20.52 11.97 -13.94
N THR A 23 19.67 12.05 -14.97
CA THR A 23 18.20 11.96 -14.88
C THR A 23 17.69 10.93 -15.91
N PRO A 24 16.51 10.33 -15.76
CA PRO A 24 15.63 10.44 -14.59
C PRO A 24 16.23 9.78 -13.34
N LEU A 25 16.03 10.35 -12.16
CA LEU A 25 16.58 9.84 -10.92
C LEU A 25 15.53 9.82 -9.81
N LEU A 26 15.18 8.63 -9.34
CA LEU A 26 14.30 8.47 -8.19
C LEU A 26 15.13 8.52 -6.89
N VAL A 27 14.83 9.49 -6.04
CA VAL A 27 15.50 9.71 -4.74
C VAL A 27 14.59 9.24 -3.62
N LEU A 28 15.11 8.40 -2.74
CA LEU A 28 14.40 7.81 -1.61
C LEU A 28 14.94 8.39 -0.29
N SER A 29 14.05 8.78 0.63
CA SER A 29 14.37 9.16 2.01
C SER A 29 13.99 8.04 2.97
N LEU A 30 14.98 7.36 3.54
CA LEU A 30 14.76 6.34 4.57
C LEU A 30 14.23 6.96 5.86
N GLU A 31 14.69 8.17 6.22
CA GLU A 31 14.18 8.92 7.37
C GLU A 31 12.66 9.17 7.26
N GLN A 32 12.15 9.47 6.06
CA GLN A 32 10.71 9.65 5.86
C GLN A 32 9.95 8.32 6.00
N ILE A 33 10.54 7.20 5.57
CA ILE A 33 9.99 5.85 5.78
C ILE A 33 9.87 5.58 7.28
N GLU A 34 10.93 5.81 8.05
CA GLU A 34 10.92 5.64 9.50
C GLU A 34 9.86 6.51 10.18
N LYS A 35 9.80 7.78 9.79
CA LYS A 35 8.79 8.72 10.32
C LYS A 35 7.36 8.24 10.05
N ASN A 36 7.08 7.75 8.84
CA ASN A 36 5.75 7.22 8.51
C ASN A 36 5.40 6.00 9.38
N TYR A 37 6.35 5.11 9.62
CA TYR A 37 6.18 3.98 10.52
C TYR A 37 5.90 4.45 11.96
N ASP A 38 6.70 5.37 12.47
CA ASP A 38 6.61 5.85 13.85
C ASP A 38 5.29 6.61 14.12
N ILE A 39 4.74 7.33 13.13
CA ILE A 39 3.42 7.97 13.24
C ILE A 39 2.34 6.91 13.50
N LEU A 40 2.27 5.84 12.69
CA LEU A 40 1.28 4.78 12.90
C LEU A 40 1.45 4.11 14.27
N ARG A 41 2.69 3.81 14.66
CA ARG A 41 3.01 3.18 15.96
C ARG A 41 2.67 4.08 17.15
N THR A 42 2.80 5.39 16.99
CA THR A 42 2.47 6.36 18.05
C THR A 42 0.96 6.43 18.30
N HIS A 43 0.16 6.50 17.22
CA HIS A 43 -1.30 6.62 17.35
C HIS A 43 -1.98 5.28 17.67
N ILE A 44 -1.47 4.17 17.14
CA ILE A 44 -2.07 2.83 17.32
C ILE A 44 -0.99 1.85 17.84
N PRO A 45 -0.51 2.00 19.08
CA PRO A 45 0.63 1.24 19.60
C PRO A 45 0.40 -0.28 19.69
N GLN A 46 -0.85 -0.74 19.82
CA GLN A 46 -1.21 -2.17 19.82
C GLN A 46 -1.18 -2.81 18.42
N MET A 47 -1.13 -2.02 17.35
CA MET A 47 -1.16 -2.51 15.98
C MET A 47 0.21 -3.03 15.53
N ARG A 48 0.27 -4.25 15.01
CA ARG A 48 1.46 -4.79 14.32
C ARG A 48 1.40 -4.38 12.87
N ILE A 49 2.47 -3.78 12.40
CA ILE A 49 2.58 -3.31 11.02
C ILE A 49 3.26 -4.38 10.18
N HIS A 50 2.55 -4.88 9.16
CA HIS A 50 3.07 -5.74 8.11
C HIS A 50 3.29 -4.85 6.87
N TYR A 51 4.53 -4.48 6.61
CA TYR A 51 4.82 -3.64 5.45
C TYR A 51 4.45 -4.34 4.15
N ALA A 52 3.54 -3.76 3.36
CA ALA A 52 3.14 -4.32 2.07
C ALA A 52 4.24 -4.07 1.00
N MET A 53 5.07 -5.09 0.75
CA MET A 53 6.25 -5.00 -0.13
C MET A 53 5.92 -4.54 -1.55
N LYS A 54 4.74 -4.88 -2.06
CA LYS A 54 4.25 -4.45 -3.38
C LYS A 54 4.26 -2.94 -3.59
N ALA A 55 4.30 -2.13 -2.53
CA ALA A 55 4.34 -0.66 -2.63
C ALA A 55 5.72 -0.16 -3.06
N ASN A 56 6.78 -0.72 -2.51
CA ASN A 56 8.17 -0.52 -2.95
C ASN A 56 9.08 -1.59 -2.33
N PRO A 57 9.61 -2.54 -3.12
CA PRO A 57 10.47 -3.63 -2.64
C PRO A 57 11.97 -3.26 -2.59
N ASP A 58 12.33 -1.98 -2.60
CA ASP A 58 13.75 -1.56 -2.50
C ASP A 58 14.37 -2.12 -1.21
N LEU A 59 15.55 -2.76 -1.36
CA LEU A 59 16.20 -3.46 -0.26
C LEU A 59 16.47 -2.56 0.95
N ARG A 60 16.78 -1.29 0.73
CA ARG A 60 17.03 -0.32 1.82
C ARG A 60 15.76 -0.02 2.62
N ILE A 61 14.58 -0.01 1.97
CA ILE A 61 13.30 0.09 2.68
C ILE A 61 13.09 -1.16 3.52
N LEU A 62 13.33 -2.35 2.95
CA LEU A 62 13.16 -3.61 3.68
C LEU A 62 14.08 -3.69 4.89
N GLU A 63 15.34 -3.34 4.74
CA GLU A 63 16.32 -3.26 5.85
C GLU A 63 15.85 -2.27 6.93
N THR A 64 15.38 -1.08 6.53
CA THR A 64 14.81 -0.10 7.47
C THR A 64 13.59 -0.67 8.21
N MET A 65 12.71 -1.41 7.55
CA MET A 65 11.56 -2.05 8.19
C MET A 65 12.00 -3.18 9.14
N ILE A 66 13.03 -3.95 8.77
CA ILE A 66 13.63 -4.97 9.64
C ILE A 66 14.17 -4.33 10.93
N ASP A 67 14.92 -3.23 10.81
CA ASP A 67 15.47 -2.47 11.94
C ASP A 67 14.37 -1.90 12.85
N LYS A 68 13.23 -1.50 12.29
CA LYS A 68 12.02 -1.09 13.04
C LYS A 68 11.25 -2.28 13.62
N ASN A 69 11.71 -3.52 13.44
CA ASN A 69 11.03 -4.74 13.86
C ASN A 69 9.61 -4.89 13.30
N ALA A 70 9.38 -4.40 12.08
CA ALA A 70 8.13 -4.60 11.35
C ALA A 70 7.96 -6.05 10.91
N ASP A 71 6.74 -6.44 10.65
CA ASP A 71 6.37 -7.65 9.92
C ASP A 71 6.13 -7.30 8.43
N PHE A 72 5.83 -8.29 7.57
CA PHE A 72 5.72 -8.05 6.13
C PHE A 72 4.48 -8.72 5.52
N ASP A 73 3.74 -7.97 4.69
CA ASP A 73 2.74 -8.50 3.75
C ASP A 73 3.45 -8.82 2.43
N VAL A 74 3.44 -10.12 2.07
CA VAL A 74 4.00 -10.63 0.82
C VAL A 74 2.89 -11.14 -0.10
N ALA A 75 3.08 -10.95 -1.41
CA ALA A 75 2.08 -11.30 -2.43
C ALA A 75 2.64 -12.21 -3.53
N SER A 76 3.92 -12.61 -3.46
CA SER A 76 4.58 -13.45 -4.47
C SER A 76 5.72 -14.28 -3.88
N ASP A 77 6.14 -15.32 -4.61
CA ASP A 77 7.32 -16.12 -4.27
C ASP A 77 8.61 -15.30 -4.32
N GLY A 78 8.69 -14.31 -5.22
CA GLY A 78 9.83 -13.41 -5.32
C GLY A 78 9.99 -12.56 -4.05
N GLU A 79 8.91 -11.99 -3.52
CA GLU A 79 8.92 -11.23 -2.28
C GLU A 79 9.32 -12.10 -1.08
N ILE A 80 8.77 -13.31 -0.95
CA ILE A 80 9.13 -14.26 0.10
C ILE A 80 10.64 -14.57 0.06
N ARG A 81 11.17 -14.90 -1.13
CA ARG A 81 12.59 -15.21 -1.28
C ARG A 81 13.50 -14.03 -0.98
N THR A 82 13.09 -12.82 -1.37
CA THR A 82 13.82 -11.59 -1.05
C THR A 82 13.95 -11.42 0.46
N LEU A 83 12.84 -11.50 1.20
CA LEU A 83 12.89 -11.38 2.67
C LEU A 83 13.67 -12.50 3.33
N ALA A 84 13.50 -13.74 2.87
CA ALA A 84 14.27 -14.89 3.36
C ALA A 84 15.79 -14.68 3.15
N SER A 85 16.19 -14.11 2.01
CA SER A 85 17.61 -13.78 1.73
C SER A 85 18.16 -12.69 2.65
N LEU A 86 17.31 -11.80 3.16
CA LEU A 86 17.66 -10.80 4.19
C LEU A 86 17.59 -11.35 5.62
N GLY A 87 17.33 -12.66 5.78
CA GLY A 87 17.28 -13.31 7.10
C GLY A 87 15.97 -13.08 7.87
N VAL A 88 14.92 -12.59 7.21
CA VAL A 88 13.60 -12.42 7.84
C VAL A 88 12.96 -13.80 8.04
N PRO A 89 12.60 -14.19 9.27
CA PRO A 89 11.98 -15.48 9.52
C PRO A 89 10.53 -15.51 9.02
N GLY A 90 10.05 -16.70 8.63
CA GLY A 90 8.71 -16.88 8.06
C GLY A 90 7.56 -16.41 8.96
N GLU A 91 7.75 -16.46 10.27
CA GLU A 91 6.78 -15.94 11.27
C GLU A 91 6.59 -14.42 11.23
N LYS A 92 7.49 -13.69 10.56
CA LYS A 92 7.41 -12.25 10.30
C LYS A 92 6.68 -11.93 8.99
N MET A 93 6.22 -12.94 8.26
CA MET A 93 5.55 -12.78 6.97
C MET A 93 4.12 -13.28 7.03
N ILE A 94 3.22 -12.57 6.34
CA ILE A 94 1.88 -13.05 5.98
C ILE A 94 1.75 -13.06 4.46
N TYR A 95 1.30 -14.17 3.88
CA TYR A 95 0.95 -14.19 2.45
C TYR A 95 -0.50 -13.70 2.29
N ALA A 96 -0.65 -12.38 2.21
CA ALA A 96 -1.95 -11.73 2.24
C ALA A 96 -2.68 -11.66 0.88
N ASN A 97 -2.06 -12.08 -0.22
CA ASN A 97 -2.77 -12.25 -1.48
C ASN A 97 -3.74 -13.43 -1.39
N PRO A 98 -5.08 -13.23 -1.52
CA PRO A 98 -6.05 -14.32 -1.43
C PRO A 98 -5.87 -15.43 -2.46
N ILE A 99 -5.27 -15.13 -3.61
CA ILE A 99 -5.00 -16.12 -4.66
C ILE A 99 -3.48 -16.36 -4.75
N LYS A 100 -3.05 -17.58 -4.41
CA LYS A 100 -1.63 -17.98 -4.38
C LYS A 100 -1.29 -18.88 -5.55
N THR A 101 -0.11 -18.70 -6.10
CA THR A 101 0.47 -19.62 -7.06
C THR A 101 1.07 -20.84 -6.34
N GLU A 102 1.22 -21.94 -7.06
CA GLU A 102 1.94 -23.11 -6.53
C GLU A 102 3.41 -22.75 -6.16
N ALA A 103 4.07 -21.94 -6.98
CA ALA A 103 5.42 -21.46 -6.71
C ALA A 103 5.46 -20.64 -5.40
N GLY A 104 4.45 -19.77 -5.17
CA GLY A 104 4.32 -19.01 -3.93
C GLY A 104 4.14 -19.89 -2.70
N LEU A 105 3.29 -20.92 -2.80
CA LEU A 105 3.07 -21.86 -1.69
C LEU A 105 4.32 -22.72 -1.40
N LYS A 106 5.09 -23.12 -2.43
CA LYS A 106 6.38 -23.76 -2.24
C LYS A 106 7.37 -22.84 -1.54
N ALA A 107 7.46 -21.57 -1.98
CA ALA A 107 8.32 -20.60 -1.30
C ALA A 107 7.91 -20.39 0.17
N CYS A 108 6.63 -20.45 0.50
CA CYS A 108 6.17 -20.43 1.89
C CYS A 108 6.73 -21.60 2.69
N VAL A 109 6.66 -22.81 2.15
CA VAL A 109 7.22 -24.01 2.81
C VAL A 109 8.72 -23.84 3.03
N ASP A 110 9.46 -23.43 1.99
CA ASP A 110 10.92 -23.28 2.04
C ASP A 110 11.36 -22.21 3.06
N ALA A 111 10.59 -21.12 3.19
CA ALA A 111 10.88 -20.00 4.11
C ALA A 111 10.19 -20.10 5.47
N GLY A 112 9.38 -21.14 5.71
CA GLY A 112 8.61 -21.29 6.96
C GLY A 112 7.47 -20.31 7.14
N VAL A 113 6.90 -19.76 6.04
CA VAL A 113 5.73 -18.87 6.09
C VAL A 113 4.47 -19.70 6.25
N THR A 114 3.79 -19.57 7.38
CA THR A 114 2.59 -20.33 7.72
C THR A 114 1.32 -19.47 7.80
N ARG A 115 1.44 -18.14 7.78
CA ARG A 115 0.32 -17.22 7.90
C ARG A 115 -0.16 -16.78 6.52
N MET A 116 -1.47 -16.95 6.25
CA MET A 116 -2.04 -16.69 4.92
C MET A 116 -3.47 -16.17 5.00
N THR A 117 -3.89 -15.39 4.01
CA THR A 117 -5.30 -15.04 3.82
C THR A 117 -5.93 -15.92 2.75
N PHE A 118 -7.25 -16.10 2.84
CA PHE A 118 -8.06 -16.75 1.81
C PHE A 118 -9.44 -16.10 1.74
N ASP A 119 -10.14 -16.28 0.60
CA ASP A 119 -11.50 -15.79 0.37
C ASP A 119 -12.37 -16.78 -0.41
N SER A 120 -11.89 -17.99 -0.69
CA SER A 120 -12.57 -18.96 -1.52
C SER A 120 -12.25 -20.40 -1.13
N GLU A 121 -13.17 -21.31 -1.46
CA GLU A 121 -13.03 -22.75 -1.22
C GLU A 121 -11.84 -23.36 -1.97
N SER A 122 -11.61 -22.94 -3.22
CA SER A 122 -10.48 -23.41 -4.01
C SER A 122 -9.13 -23.05 -3.39
N GLU A 123 -9.06 -21.91 -2.71
CA GLU A 123 -7.84 -21.47 -2.04
C GLU A 123 -7.60 -22.27 -0.75
N ILE A 124 -8.66 -22.57 0.01
CA ILE A 124 -8.59 -23.47 1.18
C ILE A 124 -7.95 -24.80 0.78
N CYS A 125 -8.44 -25.43 -0.31
CA CYS A 125 -7.90 -26.71 -0.80
C CYS A 125 -6.42 -26.61 -1.19
N LYS A 126 -6.01 -25.50 -1.84
CA LYS A 126 -4.61 -25.30 -2.22
C LYS A 126 -3.71 -25.12 -0.99
N ILE A 127 -4.11 -24.28 -0.05
CA ILE A 127 -3.35 -24.04 1.17
C ILE A 127 -3.20 -25.34 1.95
N ALA A 128 -4.28 -26.06 2.20
CA ALA A 128 -4.26 -27.32 2.94
C ALA A 128 -3.35 -28.37 2.29
N LYS A 129 -3.31 -28.41 0.94
CA LYS A 129 -2.42 -29.32 0.19
C LYS A 129 -0.94 -29.00 0.37
N TRP A 130 -0.57 -27.72 0.32
CA TRP A 130 0.83 -27.32 0.25
C TRP A 130 1.43 -26.93 1.60
N VAL A 131 0.61 -26.31 2.46
CA VAL A 131 1.01 -25.82 3.79
C VAL A 131 -0.01 -26.32 4.81
N PRO A 132 -0.01 -27.64 5.10
CA PRO A 132 -0.95 -28.22 6.08
C PRO A 132 -0.77 -27.53 7.44
N HIS A 133 -1.89 -27.30 8.13
CA HIS A 133 -1.94 -26.56 9.41
C HIS A 133 -1.54 -25.09 9.34
N ALA A 134 -1.55 -24.48 8.14
CA ALA A 134 -1.33 -23.05 8.04
C ALA A 134 -2.33 -22.27 8.90
N THR A 135 -1.85 -21.22 9.54
CA THR A 135 -2.68 -20.22 10.24
C THR A 135 -3.31 -19.30 9.21
N VAL A 136 -4.65 -19.34 9.11
CA VAL A 136 -5.35 -18.63 8.05
C VAL A 136 -6.31 -17.57 8.57
N LEU A 137 -6.40 -16.47 7.83
CA LEU A 137 -7.35 -15.38 8.05
C LEU A 137 -8.33 -15.35 6.85
N LEU A 138 -9.63 -15.32 7.15
CA LEU A 138 -10.62 -15.09 6.12
C LEU A 138 -10.57 -13.63 5.68
N ARG A 139 -10.27 -13.36 4.41
CA ARG A 139 -10.41 -12.02 3.84
C ARG A 139 -11.87 -11.73 3.56
N LEU A 140 -12.45 -10.82 4.35
CA LEU A 140 -13.83 -10.38 4.22
C LEU A 140 -13.94 -9.24 3.22
N ARG A 141 -14.95 -9.27 2.37
CA ARG A 141 -15.31 -8.15 1.52
C ARG A 141 -16.05 -7.10 2.35
N ILE A 142 -15.56 -5.87 2.33
CA ILE A 142 -16.20 -4.71 2.94
C ILE A 142 -16.51 -3.71 1.83
N ASP A 143 -17.77 -3.53 1.50
CA ASP A 143 -18.16 -2.57 0.47
C ASP A 143 -17.91 -1.13 0.96
N ASN A 144 -17.08 -0.39 0.23
CA ASN A 144 -16.74 0.99 0.55
C ASN A 144 -16.84 1.88 -0.70
N PRO A 145 -18.03 2.46 -0.97
CA PRO A 145 -18.23 3.32 -2.13
C PRO A 145 -17.47 4.66 -2.06
N LYS A 146 -16.88 4.99 -0.90
CA LYS A 146 -16.13 6.23 -0.67
C LYS A 146 -14.62 6.07 -0.89
N ALA A 147 -14.11 4.86 -1.14
CA ALA A 147 -12.69 4.65 -1.42
C ALA A 147 -12.32 5.20 -2.80
N HIS A 148 -11.15 5.84 -2.92
CA HIS A 148 -10.62 6.28 -4.22
C HIS A 148 -10.40 5.10 -5.16
N VAL A 149 -9.87 3.98 -4.64
CA VAL A 149 -9.77 2.71 -5.35
C VAL A 149 -10.50 1.63 -4.55
N ASP A 150 -11.61 1.13 -5.08
CA ASP A 150 -12.36 0.02 -4.49
C ASP A 150 -11.67 -1.32 -4.82
N LEU A 151 -11.01 -1.89 -3.81
CA LEU A 151 -10.31 -3.19 -3.92
C LEU A 151 -11.24 -4.39 -3.72
N ASN A 152 -12.50 -4.18 -3.35
CA ASN A 152 -13.45 -5.24 -3.03
C ASN A 152 -14.13 -5.87 -4.26
N LYS A 153 -13.91 -5.26 -5.45
CA LYS A 153 -14.39 -5.83 -6.73
C LYS A 153 -13.64 -7.10 -7.14
N LYS A 154 -12.41 -7.27 -6.65
CA LYS A 154 -11.54 -8.38 -7.05
C LYS A 154 -11.41 -9.45 -5.96
N PHE A 155 -11.39 -9.06 -4.70
CA PHE A 155 -11.08 -9.93 -3.58
C PHE A 155 -12.05 -9.77 -2.42
N GLY A 156 -12.08 -10.80 -1.58
CA GLY A 156 -12.84 -10.84 -0.35
C GLY A 156 -14.12 -11.69 -0.45
N ALA A 157 -14.31 -12.56 0.54
CA ALA A 157 -15.49 -13.39 0.66
C ALA A 157 -16.71 -12.51 0.99
N PRO A 158 -17.86 -12.73 0.34
CA PRO A 158 -19.10 -12.10 0.75
C PRO A 158 -19.45 -12.45 2.21
N ARG A 159 -20.05 -11.52 2.96
CA ARG A 159 -20.39 -11.68 4.38
C ARG A 159 -21.21 -12.95 4.64
N GLU A 160 -22.18 -13.23 3.79
CA GLU A 160 -23.09 -14.39 3.90
C GLU A 160 -22.38 -15.74 3.69
N LYS A 161 -21.18 -15.76 3.10
CA LYS A 161 -20.37 -16.97 2.91
C LYS A 161 -19.30 -17.16 3.99
N ALA A 162 -19.07 -16.16 4.82
CA ALA A 162 -17.94 -16.13 5.75
C ALA A 162 -17.87 -17.34 6.66
N LEU A 163 -18.94 -17.64 7.41
CA LEU A 163 -19.00 -18.80 8.33
C LEU A 163 -18.85 -20.14 7.62
N SER A 164 -19.43 -20.28 6.41
CA SER A 164 -19.29 -21.51 5.66
C SER A 164 -17.86 -21.76 5.21
N LEU A 165 -17.14 -20.72 4.78
CA LEU A 165 -15.73 -20.81 4.42
C LEU A 165 -14.84 -21.08 5.63
N MET A 166 -15.11 -20.48 6.80
CA MET A 166 -14.39 -20.78 8.05
C MET A 166 -14.55 -22.25 8.46
N ARG A 167 -15.77 -22.80 8.35
CA ARG A 167 -16.01 -24.23 8.62
C ARG A 167 -15.22 -25.13 7.68
N LEU A 168 -15.20 -24.79 6.38
CA LEU A 168 -14.43 -25.55 5.37
C LEU A 168 -12.93 -25.49 5.65
N ALA A 169 -12.38 -24.32 6.03
CA ALA A 169 -10.98 -24.19 6.40
C ALA A 169 -10.62 -25.07 7.60
N ARG A 170 -11.46 -25.07 8.65
CA ARG A 170 -11.29 -25.93 9.83
C ARG A 170 -11.39 -27.40 9.48
N GLN A 171 -12.34 -27.80 8.62
CA GLN A 171 -12.49 -29.17 8.14
C GLN A 171 -11.31 -29.65 7.29
N ALA A 172 -10.67 -28.72 6.56
CA ALA A 172 -9.46 -28.99 5.79
C ALA A 172 -8.18 -29.07 6.66
N GLY A 173 -8.30 -28.92 7.99
CA GLY A 173 -7.20 -29.00 8.94
C GLY A 173 -6.35 -27.73 9.04
N LEU A 174 -6.86 -26.59 8.53
CA LEU A 174 -6.22 -25.30 8.69
C LEU A 174 -6.54 -24.67 10.05
N ASP A 175 -5.59 -23.93 10.59
CA ASP A 175 -5.74 -23.15 11.82
C ASP A 175 -6.45 -21.82 11.50
N MET A 176 -7.78 -21.79 11.69
CA MET A 176 -8.61 -20.59 11.45
C MET A 176 -8.43 -19.60 12.59
N ALA A 177 -7.59 -18.57 12.41
CA ALA A 177 -7.13 -17.70 13.47
C ALA A 177 -7.67 -16.26 13.41
N GLY A 178 -8.33 -15.84 12.34
CA GLY A 178 -8.77 -14.46 12.27
C GLY A 178 -9.51 -14.04 11.03
N ILE A 179 -9.80 -12.75 11.00
CA ILE A 179 -10.46 -12.07 9.88
C ILE A 179 -9.52 -10.97 9.38
N ALA A 180 -9.40 -10.86 8.07
CA ALA A 180 -8.71 -9.76 7.38
C ALA A 180 -9.71 -8.99 6.51
N PHE A 181 -9.52 -7.69 6.36
CA PHE A 181 -10.28 -6.88 5.40
C PHE A 181 -9.41 -5.74 4.86
N HIS A 182 -9.92 -5.06 3.84
CA HIS A 182 -9.27 -3.88 3.31
C HIS A 182 -10.32 -2.85 2.89
N VAL A 183 -10.24 -1.65 3.43
CA VAL A 183 -11.23 -0.57 3.24
C VAL A 183 -11.07 0.21 1.93
N GLY A 184 -10.12 -0.17 1.07
CA GLY A 184 -9.75 0.56 -0.14
C GLY A 184 -8.49 1.41 0.05
N SER A 185 -8.04 2.10 -1.00
CA SER A 185 -6.84 2.95 -0.97
C SER A 185 -7.22 4.42 -0.80
N GLN A 186 -6.34 5.21 -0.17
CA GLN A 186 -6.52 6.66 0.02
C GLN A 186 -7.83 7.01 0.77
N VAL A 187 -8.04 6.38 1.93
CA VAL A 187 -9.25 6.60 2.75
C VAL A 187 -9.05 7.82 3.64
N THR A 188 -9.77 8.89 3.36
CA THR A 188 -9.60 10.22 3.97
C THR A 188 -10.50 10.49 5.17
N THR A 189 -11.31 9.50 5.59
CA THR A 189 -12.14 9.55 6.81
C THR A 189 -12.04 8.23 7.57
N ALA A 190 -12.29 8.24 8.87
CA ALA A 190 -12.34 7.02 9.68
C ALA A 190 -13.58 6.15 9.37
N ASP A 191 -14.63 6.71 8.80
CA ASP A 191 -15.95 6.05 8.61
C ASP A 191 -15.84 4.67 7.97
N SER A 192 -14.93 4.52 6.98
CA SER A 192 -14.75 3.25 6.27
C SER A 192 -14.22 2.15 7.18
N TYR A 193 -13.27 2.50 8.06
CA TYR A 193 -12.77 1.57 9.07
C TYR A 193 -13.82 1.26 10.13
N LEU A 194 -14.53 2.29 10.62
CA LEU A 194 -15.57 2.13 11.63
C LEU A 194 -16.70 1.22 11.12
N HIS A 195 -17.14 1.41 9.88
CA HIS A 195 -18.11 0.52 9.25
C HIS A 195 -17.57 -0.93 9.12
N ALA A 196 -16.29 -1.10 8.71
CA ALA A 196 -15.69 -2.43 8.64
C ALA A 196 -15.64 -3.09 10.02
N PHE A 197 -15.35 -2.34 11.08
CA PHE A 197 -15.34 -2.84 12.45
C PHE A 197 -16.72 -3.31 12.90
N ASP A 198 -17.80 -2.60 12.55
CA ASP A 198 -19.16 -3.04 12.85
C ASP A 198 -19.46 -4.40 12.21
N VAL A 199 -19.17 -4.54 10.91
CA VAL A 199 -19.39 -5.79 10.17
C VAL A 199 -18.55 -6.95 10.72
N VAL A 200 -17.28 -6.67 11.08
CA VAL A 200 -16.38 -7.68 11.65
C VAL A 200 -16.81 -8.07 13.07
N HIS A 201 -17.24 -7.11 13.87
CA HIS A 201 -17.73 -7.37 15.24
C HIS A 201 -18.91 -8.36 15.22
N GLU A 202 -19.92 -8.12 14.38
CA GLU A 202 -21.06 -9.03 14.20
C GLU A 202 -20.58 -10.42 13.76
N LEU A 203 -19.65 -10.51 12.81
CA LEU A 203 -19.13 -11.80 12.34
C LEU A 203 -18.35 -12.54 13.44
N LEU A 204 -17.58 -11.84 14.26
CA LEU A 204 -16.84 -12.43 15.36
C LEU A 204 -17.78 -13.06 16.40
N GLU A 205 -18.89 -12.37 16.74
CA GLU A 205 -19.90 -12.91 17.68
C GLU A 205 -20.60 -14.14 17.10
N GLU A 206 -20.96 -14.15 15.82
CA GLU A 206 -21.52 -15.32 15.16
C GLU A 206 -20.52 -16.49 15.12
N ALA A 207 -19.25 -16.22 14.77
CA ALA A 207 -18.20 -17.23 14.72
C ALA A 207 -17.93 -17.83 16.12
N LYS A 208 -17.94 -17.02 17.16
CA LYS A 208 -17.80 -17.45 18.55
C LYS A 208 -18.91 -18.41 18.97
N ASN A 209 -20.16 -18.15 18.55
CA ASN A 209 -21.30 -19.04 18.80
C ASN A 209 -21.14 -20.42 18.11
N GLU A 210 -20.32 -20.49 17.05
CA GLU A 210 -19.94 -21.74 16.38
C GLU A 210 -18.63 -22.36 16.90
N GLY A 211 -18.09 -21.84 17.98
CA GLY A 211 -16.87 -22.33 18.63
C GLY A 211 -15.59 -22.01 17.87
N PHE A 212 -15.55 -20.89 17.14
CA PHE A 212 -14.30 -20.35 16.61
C PHE A 212 -13.65 -19.44 17.65
N ASP A 213 -12.34 -19.60 17.83
CA ASP A 213 -11.48 -18.63 18.51
C ASP A 213 -10.69 -17.89 17.42
N LEU A 214 -10.97 -16.60 17.25
CA LEU A 214 -10.40 -15.75 16.20
C LEU A 214 -9.61 -14.59 16.85
N PRO A 215 -8.40 -14.85 17.36
CA PRO A 215 -7.63 -13.84 18.08
C PRO A 215 -7.09 -12.72 17.19
N ILE A 216 -7.02 -12.89 15.86
CA ILE A 216 -6.36 -11.96 14.96
C ILE A 216 -7.40 -11.17 14.15
N MET A 217 -7.23 -9.84 14.10
CA MET A 217 -7.94 -8.97 13.18
C MET A 217 -6.93 -8.15 12.37
N ASP A 218 -6.91 -8.38 11.05
CA ASP A 218 -6.10 -7.60 10.13
C ASP A 218 -6.97 -6.54 9.45
N ILE A 219 -6.69 -5.28 9.73
CA ILE A 219 -7.45 -4.12 9.23
C ILE A 219 -6.97 -3.64 7.84
N GLY A 220 -6.00 -4.35 7.25
CA GLY A 220 -5.42 -4.02 5.94
C GLY A 220 -4.63 -2.73 5.92
N GLY A 221 -4.53 -2.16 4.73
CA GLY A 221 -3.96 -0.83 4.51
C GLY A 221 -5.05 0.21 4.23
N GLY A 222 -4.71 1.22 3.44
CA GLY A 222 -5.66 2.25 3.01
C GLY A 222 -5.42 3.63 3.60
N PHE A 223 -4.51 3.77 4.56
CA PHE A 223 -4.15 5.07 5.15
C PHE A 223 -3.74 6.06 4.05
N PRO A 224 -4.26 7.30 4.12
CA PRO A 224 -4.05 8.28 3.06
C PRO A 224 -2.68 8.91 3.15
N ILE A 225 -2.17 9.37 1.99
CA ILE A 225 -1.05 10.30 1.87
C ILE A 225 -1.57 11.61 1.28
N PRO A 226 -0.85 12.76 1.46
CA PRO A 226 -1.29 14.03 0.92
C PRO A 226 -1.51 13.97 -0.60
N GLU A 227 -2.62 14.54 -1.05
CA GLU A 227 -3.01 14.61 -2.45
C GLU A 227 -3.50 16.03 -2.78
N THR A 228 -3.26 16.49 -4.02
CA THR A 228 -3.65 17.85 -4.45
C THR A 228 -5.17 18.02 -4.38
N GLY A 229 -5.61 19.05 -3.68
CA GLY A 229 -7.04 19.38 -3.55
C GLY A 229 -7.82 18.50 -2.55
N VAL A 230 -7.18 17.51 -1.93
CA VAL A 230 -7.80 16.67 -0.91
C VAL A 230 -7.36 17.10 0.49
N HIS A 231 -8.33 17.36 1.36
CA HIS A 231 -8.09 17.77 2.74
C HIS A 231 -8.57 16.70 3.70
N TYR A 232 -7.71 16.29 4.62
CA TYR A 232 -8.05 15.36 5.69
C TYR A 232 -7.17 15.64 6.92
N ASN A 233 -7.59 15.13 8.06
CA ASN A 233 -6.80 15.17 9.29
C ASN A 233 -6.39 13.73 9.66
N LEU A 234 -5.14 13.36 9.33
CA LEU A 234 -4.62 12.02 9.59
C LEU A 234 -4.68 11.65 11.07
N THR A 235 -4.24 12.55 11.96
CA THR A 235 -4.28 12.33 13.41
C THR A 235 -5.68 11.99 13.87
N ALA A 236 -6.69 12.76 13.45
CA ALA A 236 -8.07 12.50 13.83
C ALA A 236 -8.59 11.16 13.30
N ILE A 237 -8.16 10.73 12.10
CA ILE A 237 -8.51 9.42 11.55
C ILE A 237 -7.89 8.31 12.40
N LEU A 238 -6.58 8.39 12.67
CA LEU A 238 -5.86 7.37 13.45
C LEU A 238 -6.39 7.29 14.89
N ASP A 239 -6.68 8.42 15.52
CA ASP A 239 -7.21 8.47 16.89
C ASP A 239 -8.60 7.83 16.99
N GLN A 240 -9.49 8.04 16.01
CA GLN A 240 -10.79 7.38 15.95
C GLN A 240 -10.67 5.87 15.76
N ILE A 241 -9.79 5.43 14.85
CA ILE A 241 -9.48 4.00 14.67
C ILE A 241 -8.96 3.41 15.98
N ALA A 242 -7.97 4.05 16.60
CA ALA A 242 -7.38 3.59 17.85
C ALA A 242 -8.38 3.52 19.01
N ALA A 243 -9.29 4.50 19.11
CA ALA A 243 -10.34 4.52 20.13
C ALA A 243 -11.26 3.31 19.97
N ARG A 244 -11.77 3.06 18.76
CA ARG A 244 -12.66 1.94 18.48
C ARG A 244 -12.00 0.58 18.68
N LEU A 245 -10.73 0.45 18.28
CA LEU A 245 -9.95 -0.78 18.52
C LEU A 245 -9.78 -1.07 20.02
N ARG A 246 -9.60 -0.05 20.86
CA ARG A 246 -9.52 -0.23 22.32
C ARG A 246 -10.86 -0.59 22.94
N GLU A 247 -11.95 -0.04 22.43
CA GLU A 247 -13.29 -0.25 22.96
C GLU A 247 -13.81 -1.66 22.65
N ASP A 248 -13.77 -2.07 21.38
CA ASP A 248 -14.48 -3.27 20.92
C ASP A 248 -13.56 -4.48 20.66
N PHE A 249 -12.23 -4.25 20.52
CA PHE A 249 -11.28 -5.29 20.08
C PHE A 249 -10.04 -5.34 20.96
N SER A 250 -10.15 -4.98 22.23
CA SER A 250 -9.03 -4.96 23.17
C SER A 250 -8.44 -6.36 23.46
N ASP A 251 -9.21 -7.42 23.20
CA ASP A 251 -8.81 -8.83 23.29
C ASP A 251 -8.17 -9.38 21.99
N LYS A 252 -8.13 -8.58 20.93
CA LYS A 252 -7.62 -9.00 19.62
C LYS A 252 -6.18 -8.55 19.39
N ILE A 253 -5.45 -9.36 18.63
CA ILE A 253 -4.16 -9.00 18.05
C ILE A 253 -4.44 -8.26 16.74
N ILE A 254 -4.15 -6.97 16.72
CA ILE A 254 -4.43 -6.11 15.56
C ILE A 254 -3.23 -6.09 14.61
N TRP A 255 -3.48 -6.43 13.34
CA TRP A 255 -2.54 -6.33 12.23
C TRP A 255 -2.97 -5.26 11.25
N SER A 256 -2.02 -4.76 10.47
CA SER A 256 -2.27 -3.79 9.40
C SER A 256 -1.24 -3.95 8.29
N GLU A 257 -1.65 -3.69 7.03
CA GLU A 257 -0.85 -3.89 5.82
C GLU A 257 -0.60 -2.56 5.06
N PRO A 258 0.01 -1.52 5.67
CA PRO A 258 0.24 -0.25 4.99
C PRO A 258 1.32 -0.40 3.92
N GLY A 259 0.99 -0.03 2.68
CA GLY A 259 1.94 0.04 1.56
C GLY A 259 2.18 1.48 1.12
N ARG A 260 1.22 2.08 0.38
CA ARG A 260 1.30 3.45 -0.12
C ARG A 260 1.66 4.45 0.98
N TYR A 261 1.03 4.33 2.14
CA TYR A 261 1.28 5.20 3.28
C TYR A 261 2.75 5.22 3.69
N MET A 262 3.42 4.06 3.67
CA MET A 262 4.82 3.94 4.07
C MET A 262 5.76 4.57 3.04
N ALA A 263 5.58 4.26 1.75
CA ALA A 263 6.54 4.61 0.70
C ALA A 263 6.21 5.91 -0.06
N GLY A 264 4.92 6.28 -0.13
CA GLY A 264 4.44 7.28 -1.08
C GLY A 264 4.92 8.71 -0.82
N THR A 265 5.20 9.08 0.45
CA THR A 265 5.73 10.41 0.80
C THR A 265 7.25 10.48 0.87
N ALA A 266 7.93 9.35 0.69
CA ALA A 266 9.37 9.22 0.89
C ALA A 266 10.19 9.34 -0.40
N GLN A 267 9.56 9.66 -1.52
CA GLN A 267 10.23 9.64 -2.82
C GLN A 267 10.08 10.95 -3.58
N ASN A 268 11.14 11.33 -4.29
CA ASN A 268 11.14 12.42 -5.27
C ASN A 268 11.76 11.91 -6.56
N LEU A 269 11.11 12.20 -7.69
CA LEU A 269 11.66 11.96 -9.01
C LEU A 269 12.27 13.26 -9.54
N ILE A 270 13.54 13.20 -9.90
CA ILE A 270 14.23 14.29 -10.61
C ILE A 270 14.19 13.94 -12.10
N THR A 271 13.59 14.82 -12.89
CA THR A 271 13.53 14.72 -14.36
C THR A 271 14.01 16.01 -14.98
N LYS A 272 14.41 15.96 -16.24
CA LYS A 272 14.74 17.14 -17.05
C LYS A 272 13.83 17.24 -18.26
N VAL A 273 13.72 18.45 -18.79
CA VAL A 273 13.04 18.72 -20.05
C VAL A 273 13.99 18.41 -21.22
N ILE A 274 13.66 17.38 -22.00
CA ILE A 274 14.43 16.97 -23.17
C ILE A 274 13.93 17.56 -24.49
N GLY A 275 12.76 18.22 -24.46
CA GLY A 275 12.19 18.88 -25.63
C GLY A 275 11.08 19.85 -25.25
N VAL A 276 10.97 20.91 -26.02
CA VAL A 276 9.88 21.91 -25.91
C VAL A 276 9.25 22.08 -27.28
N ASN A 277 7.92 22.11 -27.35
CA ASN A 277 7.18 22.33 -28.57
C ASN A 277 5.92 23.15 -28.30
N GLU A 278 5.36 23.75 -29.31
CA GLU A 278 4.05 24.38 -29.27
C GLU A 278 3.09 23.63 -30.21
N ARG A 279 1.93 23.25 -29.70
CA ARG A 279 0.90 22.56 -30.47
C ARG A 279 -0.46 23.19 -30.20
N ASN A 280 -1.10 23.72 -31.24
CA ASN A 280 -2.42 24.36 -31.14
C ASN A 280 -2.46 25.48 -30.07
N GLY A 281 -1.40 26.29 -29.95
CA GLY A 281 -1.29 27.37 -29.00
C GLY A 281 -1.02 26.92 -27.54
N GLN A 282 -0.68 25.65 -27.33
CA GLN A 282 -0.32 25.09 -26.02
C GLN A 282 1.15 24.68 -26.01
N VAL A 283 1.83 24.99 -24.91
CA VAL A 283 3.22 24.60 -24.68
C VAL A 283 3.25 23.13 -24.24
N TRP A 284 4.18 22.36 -24.83
CA TRP A 284 4.45 20.97 -24.52
C TRP A 284 5.88 20.81 -24.06
N TYR A 285 6.05 20.22 -22.89
CA TYR A 285 7.33 19.80 -22.33
C TYR A 285 7.45 18.29 -22.40
N PHE A 286 8.54 17.80 -22.99
CA PHE A 286 8.89 16.39 -23.01
C PHE A 286 9.92 16.12 -21.93
N LEU A 287 9.59 15.21 -21.01
CA LEU A 287 10.49 14.81 -19.93
C LEU A 287 11.24 13.53 -20.31
N ASP A 288 12.33 13.25 -19.61
CA ASP A 288 13.11 12.02 -19.78
C ASP A 288 12.55 10.81 -19.00
N ASP A 289 11.38 10.95 -18.36
CA ASP A 289 10.56 9.87 -17.81
C ASP A 289 9.07 10.08 -18.18
N GLY A 290 8.27 9.03 -18.13
CA GLY A 290 6.89 9.05 -18.57
C GLY A 290 6.00 8.01 -17.90
N ILE A 291 4.80 7.78 -18.46
CA ILE A 291 3.81 6.85 -17.93
C ILE A 291 4.27 5.38 -17.97
N TYR A 292 5.22 5.02 -18.83
CA TYR A 292 5.83 3.70 -18.89
C TYR A 292 6.95 3.51 -17.86
N GLY A 293 7.29 4.57 -17.13
CA GLY A 293 8.25 4.60 -16.04
C GLY A 293 7.60 5.00 -14.72
N THR A 294 8.20 5.97 -14.04
CA THR A 294 7.82 6.36 -12.69
C THR A 294 6.43 7.04 -12.62
N PHE A 295 5.96 7.64 -13.72
CA PHE A 295 4.63 8.26 -13.80
C PHE A 295 3.49 7.27 -14.10
N SER A 296 3.71 5.96 -14.04
CA SER A 296 2.68 4.94 -14.29
C SER A 296 1.42 5.10 -13.41
N GLY A 297 1.55 5.69 -12.23
CA GLY A 297 0.42 5.99 -11.35
C GLY A 297 -0.62 6.94 -11.94
N VAL A 298 -0.27 7.75 -12.97
CA VAL A 298 -1.25 8.57 -13.71
C VAL A 298 -2.34 7.69 -14.35
N ILE A 299 -1.95 6.53 -14.88
CA ILE A 299 -2.89 5.60 -15.54
C ILE A 299 -3.54 4.65 -14.55
N PHE A 300 -2.74 3.99 -13.70
CA PHE A 300 -3.23 2.91 -12.86
C PHE A 300 -3.97 3.39 -11.61
N ASP A 301 -3.58 4.56 -11.07
CA ASP A 301 -4.13 5.12 -9.83
C ASP A 301 -4.83 6.47 -10.06
N GLN A 302 -4.82 7.01 -11.29
CA GLN A 302 -5.27 8.38 -11.62
C GLN A 302 -4.59 9.44 -10.73
N TRP A 303 -3.30 9.19 -10.41
CA TRP A 303 -2.56 10.01 -9.46
C TRP A 303 -2.11 11.32 -10.07
N ASP A 304 -2.42 12.45 -9.42
CA ASP A 304 -1.95 13.78 -9.80
C ASP A 304 -0.65 14.12 -9.06
N TYR A 305 0.49 13.85 -9.71
CA TYR A 305 1.78 14.17 -9.15
C TYR A 305 1.99 15.67 -9.03
N LYS A 306 2.52 16.11 -7.87
CA LYS A 306 2.95 17.47 -7.67
C LYS A 306 4.23 17.73 -8.46
N LEU A 307 4.18 18.67 -9.40
CA LEU A 307 5.37 19.17 -10.10
C LEU A 307 5.98 20.34 -9.30
N ILE A 308 7.30 20.35 -9.19
CA ILE A 308 8.07 21.40 -8.57
C ILE A 308 9.09 21.88 -9.60
N SER A 309 9.01 23.16 -9.97
CA SER A 309 10.02 23.87 -10.75
C SER A 309 10.77 24.83 -9.82
N PHE A 310 12.05 25.00 -10.07
CA PHE A 310 12.87 26.01 -9.39
C PHE A 310 13.12 27.25 -10.28
N LYS A 311 12.37 27.36 -11.39
CA LYS A 311 12.40 28.51 -12.26
C LYS A 311 11.47 29.61 -11.72
N GLU A 312 11.78 30.84 -12.06
CA GLU A 312 10.94 32.00 -11.75
C GLU A 312 10.14 32.41 -12.98
N GLY A 313 8.98 33.01 -12.77
CA GLY A 313 8.14 33.52 -13.86
C GLY A 313 6.64 33.35 -13.59
N GLU A 314 5.84 33.94 -14.46
CA GLU A 314 4.40 33.76 -14.45
C GLU A 314 4.05 32.36 -14.93
N LYS A 315 3.21 31.66 -14.17
CA LYS A 315 2.81 30.29 -14.52
C LYS A 315 1.92 30.27 -15.75
N ILE A 316 2.24 29.36 -16.65
CA ILE A 316 1.50 29.07 -17.87
C ILE A 316 0.93 27.65 -17.83
N PRO A 317 -0.22 27.41 -18.50
CA PRO A 317 -0.72 26.05 -18.66
C PRO A 317 0.13 25.28 -19.70
N ALA A 318 0.63 24.11 -19.32
CA ALA A 318 1.46 23.29 -20.19
C ALA A 318 1.00 21.81 -20.18
N THR A 319 1.33 21.09 -21.24
CA THR A 319 1.20 19.64 -21.33
C THR A 319 2.57 19.00 -21.09
N PHE A 320 2.62 17.96 -20.26
CA PHE A 320 3.83 17.20 -20.00
C PHE A 320 3.70 15.80 -20.58
N ALA A 321 4.63 15.43 -21.43
CA ALA A 321 4.72 14.15 -22.10
C ALA A 321 6.03 13.42 -21.76
N GLY A 322 6.02 12.11 -21.82
CA GLY A 322 7.22 11.29 -21.64
C GLY A 322 8.06 11.17 -22.91
N PRO A 323 9.18 10.43 -22.83
CA PRO A 323 10.16 10.33 -23.90
C PRO A 323 9.78 9.31 -25.00
N SER A 324 8.75 8.51 -24.78
CA SER A 324 8.39 7.46 -25.74
C SER A 324 7.67 8.04 -26.95
N CYS A 325 7.69 7.31 -28.09
CA CYS A 325 6.95 7.70 -29.28
C CYS A 325 5.45 7.35 -29.22
N ASP A 326 4.99 6.77 -28.12
CA ASP A 326 3.56 6.46 -27.93
C ASP A 326 2.78 7.72 -27.58
N SER A 327 1.67 7.94 -28.31
CA SER A 327 0.78 9.09 -28.12
C SER A 327 0.04 9.07 -26.75
N LEU A 328 0.04 7.93 -26.05
CA LEU A 328 -0.51 7.81 -24.71
C LEU A 328 0.47 8.31 -23.62
N ASP A 329 1.74 8.49 -23.95
CA ASP A 329 2.78 8.90 -22.99
C ASP A 329 2.65 10.39 -22.63
N ILE A 330 1.51 10.73 -22.02
CA ILE A 330 1.17 12.08 -21.56
C ILE A 330 0.77 12.00 -20.10
N MET A 331 1.55 12.65 -19.25
CA MET A 331 1.30 12.68 -17.81
C MET A 331 0.27 13.72 -17.40
N PHE A 332 0.39 14.93 -17.94
CA PHE A 332 -0.46 16.05 -17.51
C PHE A 332 -0.88 16.90 -18.70
N ARG A 333 -2.11 17.43 -18.64
CA ARG A 333 -2.63 18.41 -19.60
C ARG A 333 -3.07 19.67 -18.85
N GLY A 334 -2.65 20.83 -19.34
CA GLY A 334 -2.99 22.12 -18.72
C GLY A 334 -2.43 22.32 -17.31
N LYS A 335 -1.37 21.59 -16.93
CA LYS A 335 -0.71 21.75 -15.62
C LYS A 335 0.00 23.09 -15.57
N MET A 336 -0.28 23.87 -14.52
CA MET A 336 0.35 25.19 -14.33
C MET A 336 1.80 25.05 -13.90
N THR A 337 2.72 25.66 -14.66
CA THR A 337 4.16 25.68 -14.39
C THR A 337 4.78 27.00 -14.85
N GLU A 338 5.90 27.37 -14.23
CA GLU A 338 6.79 28.40 -14.77
C GLU A 338 7.31 27.97 -16.15
N PRO A 339 7.67 28.90 -17.06
CA PRO A 339 8.29 28.55 -18.34
C PRO A 339 9.57 27.74 -18.15
N LEU A 340 9.65 26.59 -18.86
CA LEU A 340 10.79 25.69 -18.79
C LEU A 340 11.55 25.70 -20.11
N GLU A 341 12.83 25.34 -20.08
CA GLU A 341 13.72 25.22 -21.22
C GLU A 341 14.27 23.78 -21.30
N VAL A 342 14.81 23.42 -22.45
CA VAL A 342 15.57 22.16 -22.58
C VAL A 342 16.85 22.31 -21.78
N ASP A 343 17.12 21.33 -20.93
CA ASP A 343 18.23 21.34 -19.97
C ASP A 343 19.26 20.25 -20.30
#